data_d34c0dfa52fafca6d70c8b302409e676
#
_entry.id   d34c0dfa52fafca6d70c8b302409e676
#
_cell.length_a   1.000
_cell.length_b   1.000
_cell.length_c   1.000
_cell.angle_alpha   90.00
_cell.angle_beta   90.00
_cell.angle_gamma   90.00
#
_symmetry.space_group_name_H-M   'P 1'
#
loop_
_entity.id
_entity.type
_entity.pdbx_description
1 polymer ?
#
loop_
_entity_poly.entity_id
_entity_poly.type
_entity_poly.pdbx_seq_one_letter_code
_entity_poly.pdbx_strand_id
1 'polypeptide(L)'
;NLLTAENIPTQYKVVPTDATDVDTLRQLRESLRGLPNVQTIVLADEQLDVISKLKGFVGLYTVILSITLLFAAILLIWNTIRTAMYARRREIEVMKLVGATDWFIRIPFMLEGLLQGFIGGLAACGGLWIINNRWTAGVADFPPNSGFAALVVSDGFVFQSMLILLAIGMVAG
;
A
#
# COMPACT_ATOMS: atom_id res chain seq x y z
N ASN A 1 -30.34 43.47 -11.19
CA ASN A 1 -29.28 43.13 -12.17
C ASN A 1 -28.06 44.04 -11.93
N LEU A 2 -27.17 43.58 -11.00
CA LEU A 2 -25.97 44.32 -10.60
C LEU A 2 -24.68 43.67 -11.12
N LEU A 3 -24.79 42.66 -11.96
CA LEU A 3 -23.63 41.98 -12.57
C LEU A 3 -23.51 42.42 -14.04
N THR A 4 -22.66 43.39 -14.27
CA THR A 4 -22.24 43.80 -15.62
C THR A 4 -20.88 43.12 -15.87
N ALA A 5 -20.57 42.79 -17.13
CA ALA A 5 -19.31 42.10 -17.49
C ALA A 5 -18.05 42.89 -17.05
N GLU A 6 -18.20 44.14 -16.71
CA GLU A 6 -17.15 45.04 -16.23
C GLU A 6 -16.84 44.92 -14.74
N ASN A 7 -17.76 44.29 -13.94
CA ASN A 7 -17.63 44.11 -12.49
C ASN A 7 -17.23 42.68 -12.08
N ILE A 8 -16.97 41.79 -13.03
CA ILE A 8 -16.53 40.43 -12.74
C ILE A 8 -15.00 40.44 -12.63
N PRO A 9 -14.43 40.17 -11.45
CA PRO A 9 -12.98 40.08 -11.31
C PRO A 9 -12.44 38.96 -12.19
N THR A 10 -11.40 39.25 -12.96
CA THR A 10 -10.72 38.25 -13.78
C THR A 10 -10.07 37.21 -12.85
N GLN A 11 -10.48 35.95 -12.96
CA GLN A 11 -9.90 34.85 -12.20
C GLN A 11 -8.90 34.09 -13.06
N TYR A 12 -7.69 33.94 -12.56
CA TYR A 12 -6.67 33.10 -13.17
C TYR A 12 -6.51 31.83 -12.34
N LYS A 13 -6.70 30.67 -12.97
CA LYS A 13 -6.43 29.38 -12.34
C LYS A 13 -5.00 28.96 -12.68
N VAL A 14 -4.10 29.06 -11.69
CA VAL A 14 -2.74 28.58 -11.82
C VAL A 14 -2.70 27.14 -11.33
N VAL A 15 -2.30 26.20 -12.19
CA VAL A 15 -2.14 24.79 -11.85
C VAL A 15 -0.64 24.52 -11.81
N PRO A 16 -0.05 24.26 -10.64
CA PRO A 16 1.34 23.88 -10.54
C PRO A 16 1.57 22.50 -11.15
N THR A 17 2.75 22.27 -11.71
CA THR A 17 3.13 21.00 -12.32
C THR A 17 3.22 19.87 -11.26
N ASP A 18 3.54 20.23 -10.02
CA ASP A 18 3.56 19.34 -8.87
C ASP A 18 2.60 19.87 -7.80
N ALA A 19 1.36 19.41 -7.83
CA ALA A 19 0.32 19.81 -6.87
C ALA A 19 0.44 19.07 -5.51
N THR A 20 1.41 18.16 -5.37
CA THR A 20 1.55 17.30 -4.20
C THR A 20 2.43 17.93 -3.11
N ASP A 21 3.23 18.94 -3.46
CA ASP A 21 4.14 19.59 -2.53
C ASP A 21 3.50 20.87 -1.94
N VAL A 22 2.99 20.73 -0.71
CA VAL A 22 2.34 21.81 0.06
C VAL A 22 3.30 22.98 0.31
N ASP A 23 4.60 22.70 0.46
CA ASP A 23 5.60 23.74 0.72
C ASP A 23 5.87 24.60 -0.53
N THR A 24 5.90 23.98 -1.69
CA THR A 24 5.98 24.71 -2.97
C THR A 24 4.74 25.59 -3.21
N LEU A 25 3.56 25.11 -2.83
CA LEU A 25 2.32 25.90 -2.94
C LEU A 25 2.33 27.12 -1.98
N ARG A 26 2.85 26.97 -0.78
CA ARG A 26 3.02 28.08 0.17
C ARG A 26 4.02 29.12 -0.32
N GLN A 27 5.16 28.69 -0.86
CA GLN A 27 6.15 29.60 -1.47
C GLN A 27 5.58 30.36 -2.67
N LEU A 28 4.79 29.67 -3.51
CA LEU A 28 4.09 30.28 -4.64
C LEU A 28 3.08 31.34 -4.17
N ARG A 29 2.35 31.07 -3.10
CA ARG A 29 1.43 32.03 -2.49
C ARG A 29 2.15 33.28 -2.01
N GLU A 30 3.27 33.12 -1.32
CA GLU A 30 4.08 34.24 -0.81
C GLU A 30 4.62 35.10 -1.95
N SER A 31 5.11 34.48 -3.02
CA SER A 31 5.63 35.18 -4.20
C SER A 31 4.55 35.92 -4.99
N LEU A 32 3.33 35.39 -5.05
CA LEU A 32 2.21 36.01 -5.73
C LEU A 32 1.52 37.12 -4.91
N ARG A 33 1.63 37.07 -3.59
CA ARG A 33 1.02 38.06 -2.67
C ARG A 33 1.65 39.47 -2.80
N GLY A 34 2.87 39.53 -3.32
CA GLY A 34 3.59 40.81 -3.55
C GLY A 34 3.32 41.48 -4.87
N LEU A 35 2.52 40.89 -5.78
CA LEU A 35 2.27 41.44 -7.09
C LEU A 35 1.16 42.50 -7.06
N PRO A 36 1.38 43.67 -7.69
CA PRO A 36 0.33 44.68 -7.82
C PRO A 36 -0.82 44.11 -8.68
N ASN A 37 -2.06 44.32 -8.26
CA ASN A 37 -3.30 43.83 -8.84
C ASN A 37 -3.78 42.42 -8.42
N VAL A 38 -3.13 41.71 -7.51
CA VAL A 38 -3.63 40.49 -6.91
C VAL A 38 -4.48 40.84 -5.71
N GLN A 39 -5.79 40.69 -5.82
CA GLN A 39 -6.73 41.05 -4.72
C GLN A 39 -6.89 39.88 -3.72
N THR A 40 -6.97 38.65 -4.21
CA THR A 40 -7.19 37.47 -3.35
C THR A 40 -6.59 36.24 -4.01
N ILE A 41 -5.81 35.50 -3.23
CA ILE A 41 -5.29 34.18 -3.63
C ILE A 41 -6.06 33.15 -2.82
N VAL A 42 -6.92 32.40 -3.50
CA VAL A 42 -7.62 31.25 -2.89
C VAL A 42 -6.81 30.02 -3.21
N LEU A 43 -6.10 29.52 -2.21
CA LEU A 43 -5.49 28.21 -2.27
C LEU A 43 -6.44 27.20 -1.60
N ALA A 44 -6.40 25.96 -2.10
CA ALA A 44 -7.06 24.85 -1.46
C ALA A 44 -6.27 24.31 -0.24
N ASP A 45 -5.51 25.19 0.45
CA ASP A 45 -4.58 24.83 1.54
C ASP A 45 -5.27 24.04 2.65
N GLU A 46 -6.45 24.50 3.05
CA GLU A 46 -7.19 23.86 4.15
C GLU A 46 -7.68 22.45 3.74
N GLN A 47 -8.04 22.26 2.48
CA GLN A 47 -8.44 20.96 1.95
C GLN A 47 -7.23 20.03 1.77
N LEU A 48 -6.09 20.58 1.34
CA LEU A 48 -4.84 19.82 1.19
C LEU A 48 -4.28 19.38 2.55
N ASP A 49 -4.35 20.23 3.57
CA ASP A 49 -3.96 19.87 4.94
C ASP A 49 -4.84 18.75 5.53
N VAL A 50 -6.13 18.78 5.27
CA VAL A 50 -7.05 17.69 5.67
C VAL A 50 -6.71 16.40 4.94
N ILE A 51 -6.47 16.45 3.62
CA ILE A 51 -6.11 15.27 2.82
C ILE A 51 -4.76 14.69 3.26
N SER A 52 -3.77 15.53 3.52
CA SER A 52 -2.44 15.09 3.96
C SER A 52 -2.49 14.42 5.35
N LYS A 53 -3.27 14.97 6.28
CA LYS A 53 -3.53 14.37 7.60
C LYS A 53 -4.28 13.04 7.47
N LEU A 54 -5.31 12.99 6.63
CA LEU A 54 -6.03 11.74 6.35
C LEU A 54 -5.12 10.68 5.75
N LYS A 55 -4.27 11.04 4.80
CA LYS A 55 -3.28 10.12 4.21
C LYS A 55 -2.32 9.57 5.27
N GLY A 56 -1.82 10.42 6.18
CA GLY A 56 -0.96 10.00 7.29
C GLY A 56 -1.70 9.06 8.25
N PHE A 57 -2.95 9.39 8.60
CA PHE A 57 -3.79 8.56 9.46
C PHE A 57 -4.06 7.18 8.84
N VAL A 58 -4.55 7.16 7.61
CA VAL A 58 -4.82 5.91 6.87
C VAL A 58 -3.55 5.09 6.73
N GLY A 59 -2.41 5.72 6.41
CA GLY A 59 -1.12 5.05 6.32
C GLY A 59 -0.71 4.37 7.63
N LEU A 60 -0.82 5.09 8.76
CA LEU A 60 -0.50 4.54 10.06
C LEU A 60 -1.38 3.33 10.42
N TYR A 61 -2.71 3.46 10.25
CA TYR A 61 -3.63 2.34 10.53
C TYR A 61 -3.39 1.14 9.63
N THR A 62 -3.09 1.38 8.35
CA THR A 62 -2.75 0.31 7.40
C THR A 62 -1.49 -0.45 7.84
N VAL A 63 -0.46 0.26 8.28
CA VAL A 63 0.78 -0.37 8.80
C VAL A 63 0.50 -1.18 10.05
N ILE A 64 -0.24 -0.62 11.02
CA ILE A 64 -0.59 -1.34 12.25
C ILE A 64 -1.40 -2.60 11.93
N LEU A 65 -2.41 -2.49 11.07
CA LEU A 65 -3.22 -3.63 10.64
C LEU A 65 -2.39 -4.69 9.94
N SER A 66 -1.48 -4.30 9.05
CA SER A 66 -0.58 -5.22 8.34
C SER A 66 0.34 -5.98 9.28
N ILE A 67 0.93 -5.30 10.27
CA ILE A 67 1.77 -5.93 11.29
C ILE A 67 0.95 -6.90 12.14
N THR A 68 -0.26 -6.51 12.53
CA THR A 68 -1.15 -7.37 13.33
C THR A 68 -1.55 -8.63 12.57
N LEU A 69 -1.90 -8.50 11.28
CA LEU A 69 -2.24 -9.63 10.41
C LEU A 69 -1.03 -10.54 10.19
N LEU A 70 0.16 -9.98 9.98
CA LEU A 70 1.39 -10.75 9.85
C LEU A 70 1.67 -11.56 11.11
N PHE A 71 1.55 -10.94 12.28
CA PHE A 71 1.73 -11.62 13.56
C PHE A 71 0.71 -12.75 13.77
N ALA A 72 -0.56 -12.49 13.45
CA ALA A 72 -1.60 -13.51 13.50
C ALA A 72 -1.33 -14.68 12.54
N ALA A 73 -0.84 -14.41 11.33
CA ALA A 73 -0.46 -15.43 10.37
C ALA A 73 0.68 -16.31 10.90
N ILE A 74 1.73 -15.71 11.49
CA ILE A 74 2.85 -16.45 12.11
C ILE A 74 2.34 -17.36 13.23
N LEU A 75 1.44 -16.86 14.09
CA LEU A 75 0.87 -17.68 15.17
C LEU A 75 0.03 -18.85 14.64
N LEU A 76 -0.73 -18.64 13.58
CA LEU A 76 -1.50 -19.69 12.92
C LEU A 76 -0.60 -20.77 12.34
N ILE A 77 0.46 -20.39 11.62
CA ILE A 77 1.44 -21.31 11.05
C ILE A 77 2.12 -22.09 12.17
N TRP A 78 2.58 -21.42 13.21
CA TRP A 78 3.17 -22.06 14.40
C TRP A 78 2.26 -23.10 15.01
N ASN A 79 0.98 -22.75 15.21
CA ASN A 79 -0.01 -23.67 15.77
C ASN A 79 -0.27 -24.86 14.84
N THR A 80 -0.34 -24.64 13.54
CA THR A 80 -0.55 -25.69 12.52
C THR A 80 0.61 -26.67 12.51
N ILE A 81 1.86 -26.20 12.48
CA ILE A 81 3.07 -27.04 12.51
C ILE A 81 3.12 -27.84 13.81
N ARG A 82 2.86 -27.19 14.94
CA ARG A 82 2.85 -27.87 16.25
C ARG A 82 1.83 -28.99 16.29
N THR A 83 0.63 -28.76 15.78
CA THR A 83 -0.44 -29.75 15.72
C THR A 83 -0.09 -30.90 14.78
N ALA A 84 0.47 -30.61 13.60
CA ALA A 84 0.92 -31.62 12.66
C ALA A 84 2.01 -32.54 13.24
N MET A 85 3.01 -31.95 13.90
CA MET A 85 4.06 -32.71 14.57
C MET A 85 3.50 -33.59 15.69
N TYR A 86 2.51 -33.10 16.47
CA TYR A 86 1.87 -33.87 17.52
C TYR A 86 1.06 -35.05 16.96
N ALA A 87 0.36 -34.87 15.86
CA ALA A 87 -0.40 -35.90 15.18
C ALA A 87 0.49 -37.08 14.71
N ARG A 88 1.71 -36.76 14.23
CA ARG A 88 2.70 -37.74 13.71
C ARG A 88 3.78 -38.13 14.72
N ARG A 89 3.56 -37.90 16.03
CA ARG A 89 4.58 -38.10 17.07
C ARG A 89 5.13 -39.51 17.11
N ARG A 90 4.30 -40.54 16.89
CA ARG A 90 4.73 -41.98 16.91
C ARG A 90 5.68 -42.26 15.73
N GLU A 91 5.42 -41.74 14.58
CA GLU A 91 6.30 -41.86 13.41
C GLU A 91 7.66 -41.19 13.67
N ILE A 92 7.64 -40.02 14.29
CA ILE A 92 8.84 -39.29 14.68
C ILE A 92 9.66 -40.05 15.73
N GLU A 93 9.00 -40.68 16.74
CA GLU A 93 9.67 -41.51 17.75
C GLU A 93 10.36 -42.72 17.11
N VAL A 94 9.70 -43.40 16.19
CA VAL A 94 10.30 -44.54 15.48
C VAL A 94 11.51 -44.08 14.64
N MET A 95 11.41 -42.97 13.93
CA MET A 95 12.54 -42.40 13.16
C MET A 95 13.74 -42.08 14.07
N LYS A 96 13.49 -41.53 15.27
CA LYS A 96 14.55 -41.23 16.23
C LYS A 96 15.21 -42.50 16.80
N LEU A 97 14.45 -43.56 17.00
CA LEU A 97 14.99 -44.84 17.44
C LEU A 97 15.90 -45.51 16.39
N VAL A 98 15.67 -45.29 15.12
CA VAL A 98 16.50 -45.77 14.01
C VAL A 98 17.70 -44.86 13.76
N GLY A 99 17.84 -43.73 14.51
CA GLY A 99 18.97 -42.83 14.44
C GLY A 99 18.80 -41.64 13.47
N ALA A 100 17.55 -41.31 13.09
CA ALA A 100 17.30 -40.13 12.29
C ALA A 100 17.67 -38.83 13.05
N THR A 101 18.37 -37.92 12.38
CA THR A 101 18.71 -36.60 12.93
C THR A 101 17.49 -35.69 13.02
N ASP A 102 17.49 -34.77 13.99
CA ASP A 102 16.39 -33.78 14.13
C ASP A 102 16.18 -32.95 12.87
N TRP A 103 17.24 -32.70 12.11
CA TRP A 103 17.16 -31.98 10.84
C TRP A 103 16.41 -32.77 9.76
N PHE A 104 16.65 -34.05 9.67
CA PHE A 104 15.96 -34.94 8.74
C PHE A 104 14.44 -35.00 9.02
N ILE A 105 14.06 -34.92 10.29
CA ILE A 105 12.66 -34.90 10.71
C ILE A 105 11.99 -33.55 10.37
N ARG A 106 12.73 -32.44 10.43
CA ARG A 106 12.17 -31.09 10.21
C ARG A 106 12.00 -30.72 8.73
N ILE A 107 12.85 -31.23 7.85
CA ILE A 107 12.84 -30.89 6.42
C ILE A 107 11.47 -31.07 5.77
N PRO A 108 10.71 -32.16 5.94
CA PRO A 108 9.38 -32.31 5.35
C PRO A 108 8.40 -31.20 5.78
N PHE A 109 8.42 -30.81 7.04
CA PHE A 109 7.53 -29.75 7.55
C PHE A 109 7.93 -28.37 7.05
N MET A 110 9.23 -28.11 6.90
CA MET A 110 9.72 -26.87 6.30
C MET A 110 9.33 -26.76 4.83
N LEU A 111 9.41 -27.88 4.08
CA LEU A 111 8.98 -27.90 2.68
C LEU A 111 7.46 -27.71 2.55
N GLU A 112 6.68 -28.29 3.45
CA GLU A 112 5.23 -28.11 3.48
C GLU A 112 4.87 -26.63 3.74
N GLY A 113 5.52 -25.99 4.73
CA GLY A 113 5.33 -24.58 5.03
C GLY A 113 5.74 -23.68 3.87
N LEU A 114 6.92 -23.91 3.28
CA LEU A 114 7.40 -23.17 2.13
C LEU A 114 6.44 -23.27 0.94
N LEU A 115 5.87 -24.45 0.70
CA LEU A 115 4.90 -24.68 -0.38
C LEU A 115 3.60 -23.94 -0.13
N GLN A 116 3.10 -23.95 1.12
CA GLN A 116 1.93 -23.17 1.53
C GLN A 116 2.19 -21.67 1.39
N GLY A 117 3.33 -21.20 1.85
CA GLY A 117 3.74 -19.79 1.73
C GLY A 117 3.88 -19.34 0.28
N PHE A 118 4.41 -20.21 -0.59
CA PHE A 118 4.50 -19.94 -2.02
C PHE A 118 3.13 -19.82 -2.68
N ILE A 119 2.21 -20.76 -2.40
CA ILE A 119 0.83 -20.72 -2.93
C ILE A 119 0.10 -19.49 -2.41
N GLY A 120 0.22 -19.18 -1.12
CA GLY A 120 -0.36 -17.98 -0.51
C GLY A 120 0.19 -16.69 -1.11
N GLY A 121 1.51 -16.63 -1.34
CA GLY A 121 2.18 -15.51 -2.00
C GLY A 121 1.70 -15.31 -3.44
N LEU A 122 1.54 -16.38 -4.21
CA LEU A 122 0.98 -16.31 -5.58
C LEU A 122 -0.46 -15.80 -5.57
N ALA A 123 -1.29 -16.28 -4.64
CA ALA A 123 -2.67 -15.82 -4.50
C ALA A 123 -2.72 -14.33 -4.15
N ALA A 124 -1.85 -13.87 -3.25
CA ALA A 124 -1.73 -12.45 -2.89
C ALA A 124 -1.28 -11.57 -4.07
N CYS A 125 -0.31 -12.04 -4.87
CA CYS A 125 0.12 -11.37 -6.10
C CYS A 125 -1.02 -11.25 -7.12
N GLY A 126 -1.78 -12.33 -7.31
CA GLY A 126 -2.95 -12.33 -8.19
C GLY A 126 -4.03 -11.34 -7.73
N GLY A 127 -4.32 -11.32 -6.43
CA GLY A 127 -5.24 -10.36 -5.81
C GLY A 127 -4.78 -8.91 -6.01
N LEU A 128 -3.51 -8.62 -5.74
CA LEU A 128 -2.93 -7.30 -5.93
C LEU A 128 -3.01 -6.84 -7.40
N TRP A 129 -2.70 -7.73 -8.34
CA TRP A 129 -2.79 -7.44 -9.76
C TRP A 129 -4.23 -7.11 -10.20
N ILE A 130 -5.22 -7.89 -9.75
CA ILE A 130 -6.64 -7.65 -10.06
C ILE A 130 -7.09 -6.30 -9.50
N ILE A 131 -6.76 -6.02 -8.24
CA ILE A 131 -7.13 -4.76 -7.58
C ILE A 131 -6.49 -3.57 -8.29
N ASN A 132 -5.18 -3.65 -8.58
CA ASN A 132 -4.46 -2.58 -9.29
C ASN A 132 -5.05 -2.32 -10.67
N ASN A 133 -5.34 -3.36 -11.44
CA ASN A 133 -5.90 -3.22 -12.77
C ASN A 133 -7.31 -2.59 -12.75
N ARG A 134 -8.16 -2.98 -11.79
CA ARG A 134 -9.48 -2.37 -11.59
C ARG A 134 -9.40 -0.92 -11.14
N TRP A 135 -8.44 -0.62 -10.25
CA TRP A 135 -8.19 0.73 -9.77
C TRP A 135 -7.73 1.65 -10.89
N THR A 136 -6.72 1.24 -11.66
CA THR A 136 -6.17 2.00 -12.78
C THR A 136 -7.23 2.26 -13.85
N ALA A 137 -8.04 1.25 -14.18
CA ALA A 137 -9.17 1.41 -15.11
C ALA A 137 -10.20 2.42 -14.59
N GLY A 138 -10.56 2.35 -13.30
CA GLY A 138 -11.51 3.29 -12.69
C GLY A 138 -10.98 4.73 -12.64
N VAL A 139 -9.67 4.90 -12.42
CA VAL A 139 -9.04 6.24 -12.42
C VAL A 139 -8.92 6.82 -13.83
N ALA A 140 -8.77 5.97 -14.86
CA ALA A 140 -8.67 6.41 -16.24
C ALA A 140 -9.97 7.11 -16.76
N ASP A 141 -11.11 6.87 -16.13
CA ASP A 141 -12.38 7.51 -16.47
C ASP A 141 -12.45 8.98 -15.99
N PHE A 142 -11.51 9.42 -15.14
CA PHE A 142 -11.46 10.79 -14.65
C PHE A 142 -10.60 11.68 -15.55
N PRO A 143 -10.91 13.00 -15.65
CA PRO A 143 -10.11 13.93 -16.45
C PRO A 143 -8.64 13.92 -16.02
N PRO A 144 -7.68 13.98 -16.96
CA PRO A 144 -6.25 13.92 -16.65
C PRO A 144 -5.75 15.08 -15.77
N ASN A 145 -6.50 16.18 -15.72
CA ASN A 145 -6.22 17.33 -14.87
C ASN A 145 -6.85 17.21 -13.46
N SER A 146 -7.53 16.11 -13.16
CA SER A 146 -8.02 15.82 -11.81
C SER A 146 -6.87 15.26 -10.99
N GLY A 147 -6.75 15.65 -9.72
CA GLY A 147 -5.74 15.12 -8.80
C GLY A 147 -5.77 13.59 -8.62
N PHE A 148 -6.78 12.91 -9.21
CA PHE A 148 -6.91 11.45 -9.19
C PHE A 148 -5.85 10.74 -10.04
N ALA A 149 -5.30 11.39 -11.05
CA ALA A 149 -4.20 10.82 -11.85
C ALA A 149 -2.94 10.52 -10.99
N ALA A 150 -2.74 11.31 -9.91
CA ALA A 150 -1.65 11.08 -8.96
C ALA A 150 -1.85 9.86 -8.04
N LEU A 151 -3.04 9.24 -8.05
CA LEU A 151 -3.35 8.04 -7.27
C LEU A 151 -3.04 6.73 -8.02
N VAL A 152 -2.60 6.83 -9.27
CA VAL A 152 -2.17 5.67 -10.06
C VAL A 152 -0.79 5.25 -9.59
N VAL A 153 -0.69 4.01 -9.17
CA VAL A 153 0.58 3.41 -8.75
C VAL A 153 1.35 2.97 -9.99
N SER A 154 2.66 3.27 -10.06
CA SER A 154 3.48 2.85 -11.19
C SER A 154 3.62 1.32 -11.25
N ASP A 155 3.61 0.76 -12.46
CA ASP A 155 3.73 -0.69 -12.67
C ASP A 155 5.01 -1.27 -12.04
N GLY A 156 6.10 -0.50 -12.04
CA GLY A 156 7.34 -0.90 -11.38
C GLY A 156 7.21 -1.09 -9.88
N PHE A 157 6.47 -0.20 -9.20
CA PHE A 157 6.21 -0.33 -7.76
C PHE A 157 5.31 -1.53 -7.46
N VAL A 158 4.30 -1.78 -8.30
CA VAL A 158 3.42 -2.95 -8.18
C VAL A 158 4.21 -4.24 -8.30
N PHE A 159 5.08 -4.33 -9.32
CA PHE A 159 5.94 -5.50 -9.53
C PHE A 159 6.90 -5.74 -8.36
N GLN A 160 7.54 -4.68 -7.85
CA GLN A 160 8.41 -4.77 -6.68
C GLN A 160 7.64 -5.24 -5.44
N SER A 161 6.43 -4.74 -5.23
CA SER A 161 5.55 -5.16 -4.13
C SER A 161 5.17 -6.64 -4.24
N MET A 162 4.90 -7.14 -5.44
CA MET A 162 4.62 -8.56 -5.69
C MET A 162 5.81 -9.45 -5.33
N LEU A 163 7.04 -9.06 -5.71
CA LEU A 163 8.24 -9.81 -5.36
C LEU A 163 8.45 -9.85 -3.84
N ILE A 164 8.22 -8.74 -3.15
CA ILE A 164 8.33 -8.66 -1.69
C ILE A 164 7.29 -9.56 -1.03
N LEU A 165 6.03 -9.53 -1.48
CA LEU A 165 4.96 -10.37 -0.95
C LEU A 165 5.26 -11.86 -1.13
N LEU A 166 5.78 -12.24 -2.29
CA LEU A 166 6.15 -13.63 -2.56
C LEU A 166 7.32 -14.07 -1.67
N ALA A 167 8.33 -13.23 -1.49
CA ALA A 167 9.46 -13.51 -0.62
C ALA A 167 9.02 -13.65 0.86
N ILE A 168 8.16 -12.74 1.34
CA ILE A 168 7.59 -12.81 2.70
C ILE A 168 6.76 -14.08 2.87
N GLY A 169 5.92 -14.44 1.89
CA GLY A 169 5.13 -15.66 1.91
C GLY A 169 5.99 -16.91 2.06
N MET A 170 7.10 -17.00 1.29
CA MET A 170 8.03 -18.13 1.39
C MET A 170 8.79 -18.20 2.72
N VAL A 171 9.15 -17.05 3.30
CA VAL A 171 9.90 -17.01 4.56
C VAL A 171 8.99 -17.24 5.76
N ALA A 172 7.72 -16.83 5.68
CA ALA A 172 6.75 -16.99 6.76
C ALA A 172 6.14 -18.40 6.84
N GLY A 173 6.07 -19.11 5.69
CA GLY A 173 5.58 -20.49 5.60
C GLY A 173 6.66 -21.50 5.88
#